data_1114862c3077180b1771ac1d7323beb3
#
_entry.id   1114862c3077180b1771ac1d7323beb3
#
_cell.length_a   1.000
_cell.length_b   1.000
_cell.length_c   1.000
_cell.angle_alpha   90.00
_cell.angle_beta   90.00
_cell.angle_gamma   90.00
#
_symmetry.space_group_name_H-M   'P 1'
#
loop_
_entity.id
_entity.type
_entity.pdbx_description
1 polymer ?
#
loop_
_entity_poly.entity_id
_entity_poly.type
_entity_poly.pdbx_seq_one_letter_code
_entity_poly.pdbx_strand_id
1 'polypeptide(L)'
;MTITRPLAGLALAALIALAAPVAAQAATGAPDAATTAAASATRWGPYDAPGHKARALGSLKVSGEDHRDIPAAATARISGRLHDLTGKGSTCGWAVFRVTYRSPDGNLPFKHHSVRNCSYGTPKPFTFAYHDVYQVELKVCAEGRAAKPSLNCLYAGSWKILYLSR
;
A
#
# COMPACT_ATOMS: atom_id res chain seq x y z
N MET A 1 9.69 -54.46 -15.89
CA MET A 1 8.46 -55.24 -16.16
C MET A 1 7.47 -54.26 -16.77
N THR A 2 7.38 -54.43 -18.10
CA THR A 2 6.20 -54.59 -18.97
C THR A 2 5.22 -53.39 -18.93
N ILE A 3 5.31 -52.46 -19.90
CA ILE A 3 4.72 -52.33 -21.24
C ILE A 3 3.21 -52.65 -21.23
N THR A 4 2.35 -51.67 -21.57
CA THR A 4 1.39 -51.83 -22.68
C THR A 4 0.74 -50.48 -23.05
N ARG A 5 0.91 -50.03 -24.31
CA ARG A 5 0.00 -49.18 -25.10
C ARG A 5 -1.08 -50.07 -25.72
N PRO A 6 -2.28 -49.56 -26.10
CA PRO A 6 -2.61 -49.29 -27.50
C PRO A 6 -3.41 -48.00 -27.71
N LEU A 7 -3.19 -47.32 -28.82
CA LEU A 7 -3.79 -47.32 -30.16
C LEU A 7 -5.21 -46.74 -30.29
N ALA A 8 -5.24 -45.59 -30.96
CA ALA A 8 -5.97 -45.22 -32.15
C ALA A 8 -7.51 -45.15 -32.11
N GLY A 9 -8.03 -43.99 -32.52
CA GLY A 9 -9.39 -43.77 -32.91
C GLY A 9 -9.50 -42.47 -33.69
N LEU A 10 -9.31 -42.54 -35.02
CA LEU A 10 -9.74 -41.54 -36.00
C LEU A 10 -11.28 -41.59 -36.14
N ALA A 11 -11.95 -40.44 -36.09
CA ALA A 11 -13.28 -40.28 -36.64
C ALA A 11 -13.38 -38.94 -37.36
N LEU A 12 -13.76 -39.07 -38.63
CA LEU A 12 -14.02 -38.04 -39.66
C LEU A 12 -15.32 -37.29 -39.42
N ALA A 13 -15.37 -36.08 -39.98
CA ALA A 13 -16.46 -35.41 -40.69
C ALA A 13 -17.59 -34.77 -39.91
N ALA A 14 -17.85 -33.50 -40.09
CA ALA A 14 -18.84 -32.97 -41.06
C ALA A 14 -18.86 -31.44 -41.01
N LEU A 15 -18.58 -30.81 -42.13
CA LEU A 15 -18.83 -29.40 -42.43
C LEU A 15 -20.32 -29.17 -42.57
N ILE A 16 -20.92 -28.38 -41.72
CA ILE A 16 -22.22 -27.76 -41.95
C ILE A 16 -22.05 -26.27 -41.95
N ALA A 17 -22.07 -25.67 -43.12
CA ALA A 17 -22.15 -24.22 -43.31
C ALA A 17 -23.58 -23.77 -43.06
N LEU A 18 -23.84 -23.11 -41.96
CA LEU A 18 -25.09 -22.40 -41.69
C LEU A 18 -24.85 -20.90 -41.86
N ALA A 19 -25.39 -20.35 -42.92
CA ALA A 19 -25.48 -18.93 -43.18
C ALA A 19 -26.41 -18.31 -42.11
N ALA A 20 -25.88 -17.50 -41.21
CA ALA A 20 -26.67 -16.69 -40.28
C ALA A 20 -26.92 -15.30 -40.87
N PRO A 21 -28.16 -14.77 -40.81
CA PRO A 21 -28.46 -13.41 -41.25
C PRO A 21 -27.77 -12.38 -40.39
N VAL A 22 -27.15 -11.38 -41.03
CA VAL A 22 -26.58 -10.21 -40.39
C VAL A 22 -27.74 -9.38 -39.84
N ALA A 23 -27.98 -9.48 -38.53
CA ALA A 23 -28.82 -8.53 -37.80
C ALA A 23 -27.98 -7.28 -37.54
N ALA A 24 -28.35 -6.18 -38.19
CA ALA A 24 -27.82 -4.86 -37.88
C ALA A 24 -28.21 -4.48 -36.44
N GLN A 25 -27.29 -4.60 -35.51
CA GLN A 25 -27.46 -4.08 -34.14
C GLN A 25 -27.20 -2.56 -34.17
N ALA A 26 -28.25 -1.80 -33.94
CA ALA A 26 -28.17 -0.41 -33.67
C ALA A 26 -27.25 -0.21 -32.42
N ALA A 27 -26.16 0.50 -32.60
CA ALA A 27 -25.30 0.93 -31.52
C ALA A 27 -26.07 1.91 -30.61
N THR A 28 -26.72 1.39 -29.57
CA THR A 28 -27.11 2.21 -28.42
C THR A 28 -25.83 2.57 -27.70
N GLY A 29 -25.50 3.87 -27.73
CA GLY A 29 -24.34 4.43 -27.02
C GLY A 29 -24.37 3.99 -25.57
N ALA A 30 -23.45 3.10 -25.22
CA ALA A 30 -23.14 2.83 -23.82
C ALA A 30 -22.58 4.13 -23.22
N PRO A 31 -23.03 4.54 -22.03
CA PRO A 31 -22.39 5.65 -21.34
C PRO A 31 -20.92 5.29 -21.13
N ASP A 32 -20.03 6.20 -21.49
CA ASP A 32 -18.60 6.11 -21.21
C ASP A 32 -18.42 5.72 -19.75
N ALA A 33 -18.09 4.45 -19.51
CA ALA A 33 -17.61 4.01 -18.22
C ALA A 33 -16.27 4.73 -18.03
N ALA A 34 -16.31 5.82 -17.27
CA ALA A 34 -15.12 6.53 -16.85
C ALA A 34 -14.16 5.49 -16.23
N THR A 35 -13.14 5.14 -17.00
CA THR A 35 -12.09 4.21 -16.57
C THR A 35 -11.37 4.93 -15.40
N THR A 36 -11.85 4.70 -14.19
CA THR A 36 -11.15 5.14 -12.97
C THR A 36 -9.82 4.43 -13.00
N ALA A 37 -8.77 5.12 -13.41
CA ALA A 37 -7.40 4.61 -13.38
C ALA A 37 -7.15 4.09 -11.98
N ALA A 38 -7.00 2.79 -11.82
CA ALA A 38 -6.75 2.15 -10.54
C ALA A 38 -5.44 2.71 -10.01
N ALA A 39 -5.51 3.53 -8.95
CA ALA A 39 -4.34 4.13 -8.34
C ALA A 39 -3.34 3.02 -7.97
N SER A 40 -2.19 3.03 -8.63
CA SER A 40 -1.13 2.05 -8.40
C SER A 40 -0.51 2.27 -7.01
N ALA A 41 -0.22 1.18 -6.31
CA ALA A 41 0.44 1.28 -5.02
C ALA A 41 1.95 1.48 -5.21
N THR A 42 2.50 2.56 -4.69
CA THR A 42 3.94 2.83 -4.68
C THR A 42 4.59 2.09 -3.51
N ARG A 43 5.64 1.33 -3.77
CA ARG A 43 6.43 0.67 -2.72
C ARG A 43 7.34 1.67 -2.01
N TRP A 44 7.53 1.48 -0.72
CA TRP A 44 8.46 2.27 0.08
C TRP A 44 9.32 1.37 0.96
N GLY A 45 10.51 1.88 1.32
CA GLY A 45 11.49 1.16 2.13
C GLY A 45 12.31 0.11 1.35
N PRO A 46 13.09 -0.72 2.04
CA PRO A 46 13.21 -0.77 3.50
C PRO A 46 13.85 0.48 4.10
N TYR A 47 13.35 0.91 5.26
CA TYR A 47 13.96 1.96 6.08
C TYR A 47 14.32 1.39 7.44
N ASP A 48 15.54 1.66 7.88
CA ASP A 48 16.09 1.13 9.11
C ASP A 48 16.15 2.20 10.22
N ALA A 49 15.93 1.77 11.45
CA ALA A 49 16.32 2.52 12.63
C ALA A 49 17.85 2.60 12.74
N PRO A 50 18.41 3.61 13.46
CA PRO A 50 19.83 3.68 13.73
C PRO A 50 20.36 2.35 14.29
N GLY A 51 21.51 1.90 13.76
CA GLY A 51 22.13 0.62 14.10
C GLY A 51 21.33 -0.60 13.64
N HIS A 52 20.48 -0.47 12.63
CA HIS A 52 19.66 -1.54 12.05
C HIS A 52 18.81 -2.31 13.07
N LYS A 53 18.40 -1.65 14.15
CA LYS A 53 17.65 -2.27 15.26
C LYS A 53 16.17 -2.47 15.00
N ALA A 54 15.62 -1.83 13.98
CA ALA A 54 14.26 -2.06 13.47
C ALA A 54 14.23 -1.72 11.98
N ARG A 55 13.29 -2.33 11.24
CA ARG A 55 13.13 -2.12 9.80
C ARG A 55 11.66 -2.06 9.43
N ALA A 56 11.29 -1.09 8.60
CA ALA A 56 9.95 -0.96 8.04
C ALA A 56 9.98 -0.91 6.52
N LEU A 57 9.01 -1.57 5.88
CA LEU A 57 8.81 -1.57 4.43
C LEU A 57 7.33 -1.79 4.11
N GLY A 58 6.90 -1.34 2.93
CA GLY A 58 5.51 -1.50 2.56
C GLY A 58 5.12 -0.85 1.24
N SER A 59 3.87 -0.44 1.17
CA SER A 59 3.28 0.26 0.03
C SER A 59 2.34 1.37 0.48
N LEU A 60 2.22 2.38 -0.38
CA LEU A 60 1.31 3.50 -0.24
C LEU A 60 0.44 3.56 -1.50
N LYS A 61 -0.87 3.56 -1.32
CA LYS A 61 -1.84 3.79 -2.39
C LYS A 61 -2.55 5.11 -2.12
N VAL A 62 -2.45 6.02 -3.10
CA VAL A 62 -3.09 7.34 -3.06
C VAL A 62 -4.19 7.37 -4.10
N SER A 63 -5.30 8.04 -3.81
CA SER A 63 -6.42 8.22 -4.74
C SER A 63 -7.13 9.54 -4.51
N GLY A 64 -7.72 10.09 -5.59
CA GLY A 64 -8.52 11.32 -5.55
C GLY A 64 -7.69 12.55 -5.17
N GLU A 65 -6.49 12.69 -5.76
CA GLU A 65 -5.69 13.91 -5.60
C GLU A 65 -6.41 15.08 -6.28
N ASP A 66 -6.60 16.17 -5.58
CA ASP A 66 -7.13 17.40 -6.14
C ASP A 66 -5.98 18.39 -6.48
N HIS A 67 -6.30 19.40 -7.29
CA HIS A 67 -5.33 20.41 -7.74
C HIS A 67 -5.69 21.82 -7.19
N ARG A 68 -6.15 21.89 -5.94
CA ARG A 68 -6.40 23.16 -5.26
C ARG A 68 -5.09 23.85 -4.90
N ASP A 69 -5.14 25.08 -4.42
CA ASP A 69 -3.96 25.84 -3.96
C ASP A 69 -3.14 25.07 -2.92
N ILE A 70 -3.83 24.33 -2.05
CA ILE A 70 -3.23 23.33 -1.16
C ILE A 70 -3.77 21.98 -1.59
N PRO A 71 -3.07 21.25 -2.47
CA PRO A 71 -3.55 19.98 -2.99
C PRO A 71 -3.59 18.92 -1.89
N ALA A 72 -4.53 17.98 -1.99
CA ALA A 72 -4.63 16.87 -1.06
C ALA A 72 -5.21 15.64 -1.73
N ALA A 73 -4.76 14.47 -1.31
CA ALA A 73 -5.36 13.21 -1.72
C ALA A 73 -6.61 12.91 -0.90
N ALA A 74 -7.72 12.58 -1.55
CA ALA A 74 -8.95 12.18 -0.87
C ALA A 74 -8.70 10.98 0.07
N THR A 75 -7.82 10.06 -0.33
CA THR A 75 -7.42 8.93 0.52
C THR A 75 -5.97 8.54 0.28
N ALA A 76 -5.22 8.34 1.37
CA ALA A 76 -3.92 7.68 1.38
C ALA A 76 -4.01 6.42 2.26
N ARG A 77 -3.82 5.24 1.66
CA ARG A 77 -3.77 3.94 2.36
C ARG A 77 -2.34 3.48 2.45
N ILE A 78 -1.89 3.27 3.68
CA ILE A 78 -0.55 2.83 4.02
C ILE A 78 -0.62 1.38 4.52
N SER A 79 0.18 0.49 3.93
CA SER A 79 0.29 -0.91 4.34
C SER A 79 1.76 -1.29 4.45
N GLY A 80 2.10 -2.19 5.38
CA GLY A 80 3.49 -2.59 5.51
C GLY A 80 3.73 -3.62 6.58
N ARG A 81 5.02 -3.82 6.86
CA ARG A 81 5.52 -4.69 7.91
C ARG A 81 6.62 -3.98 8.69
N LEU A 82 6.58 -4.14 10.01
CA LEU A 82 7.62 -3.66 10.93
C LEU A 82 8.34 -4.87 11.53
N HIS A 83 9.65 -4.90 11.36
CA HIS A 83 10.54 -5.89 11.95
C HIS A 83 11.22 -5.29 13.19
N ASP A 84 11.18 -6.01 14.29
CA ASP A 84 12.03 -5.79 15.45
C ASP A 84 13.31 -6.61 15.27
N LEU A 85 14.46 -5.96 15.26
CA LEU A 85 15.78 -6.57 15.06
C LEU A 85 16.67 -6.39 16.30
N THR A 86 16.08 -6.04 17.45
CA THR A 86 16.85 -5.71 18.66
C THR A 86 17.40 -6.92 19.40
N GLY A 87 16.80 -8.09 19.24
CA GLY A 87 17.19 -9.33 19.95
C GLY A 87 16.95 -9.29 21.47
N LYS A 88 16.43 -8.20 22.03
CA LYS A 88 16.18 -8.00 23.47
C LYS A 88 14.69 -7.74 23.73
N GLY A 89 14.07 -8.52 24.58
CA GLY A 89 12.63 -8.40 24.89
C GLY A 89 12.20 -7.08 25.55
N SER A 90 13.13 -6.28 26.06
CA SER A 90 12.89 -4.96 26.64
C SER A 90 12.91 -3.82 25.62
N THR A 91 13.30 -4.10 24.37
CA THR A 91 13.37 -3.11 23.28
C THR A 91 12.40 -3.50 22.19
N CYS A 92 11.80 -2.52 21.53
CA CYS A 92 10.82 -2.73 20.47
C CYS A 92 11.19 -1.85 19.28
N GLY A 93 10.89 -2.35 18.08
CA GLY A 93 10.88 -1.55 16.88
C GLY A 93 9.63 -0.67 16.80
N TRP A 94 9.76 0.52 16.27
CA TRP A 94 8.69 1.47 16.01
C TRP A 94 8.74 1.96 14.57
N ALA A 95 7.58 2.00 13.93
CA ALA A 95 7.34 2.78 12.72
C ALA A 95 6.36 3.90 13.08
N VAL A 96 6.82 5.14 13.00
CA VAL A 96 6.04 6.33 13.30
C VAL A 96 5.78 7.07 12.01
N PHE A 97 4.51 7.23 11.69
CA PHE A 97 4.04 8.00 10.53
C PHE A 97 3.56 9.36 11.03
N ARG A 98 4.03 10.42 10.39
CA ARG A 98 3.47 11.76 10.51
C ARG A 98 2.62 12.00 9.27
N VAL A 99 1.33 12.16 9.47
CA VAL A 99 0.37 12.41 8.40
C VAL A 99 -0.15 13.83 8.53
N THR A 100 0.25 14.67 7.59
CA THR A 100 -0.25 16.05 7.45
C THR A 100 -1.48 15.99 6.54
N TYR A 101 -2.56 16.59 6.96
CA TYR A 101 -3.80 16.61 6.21
C TYR A 101 -4.33 18.03 6.09
N ARG A 102 -5.10 18.30 5.05
CA ARG A 102 -5.78 19.58 4.86
C ARG A 102 -7.08 19.57 5.68
N SER A 103 -7.21 20.52 6.60
CA SER A 103 -8.44 20.73 7.36
C SER A 103 -9.44 21.59 6.56
N PRO A 104 -10.73 21.61 6.94
CA PRO A 104 -11.76 22.40 6.24
C PRO A 104 -11.47 23.90 6.17
N ASP A 105 -10.72 24.44 7.12
CA ASP A 105 -10.27 25.83 7.20
C ASP A 105 -8.98 26.12 6.40
N GLY A 106 -8.48 25.12 5.65
CA GLY A 106 -7.30 25.26 4.81
C GLY A 106 -5.96 25.14 5.54
N ASN A 107 -5.96 24.86 6.86
CA ASN A 107 -4.72 24.61 7.60
C ASN A 107 -4.17 23.21 7.32
N LEU A 108 -2.88 23.00 7.66
CA LEU A 108 -2.17 21.75 7.50
C LEU A 108 -1.74 21.14 8.86
N PRO A 109 -2.69 20.74 9.70
CA PRO A 109 -2.36 20.02 10.93
C PRO A 109 -1.82 18.63 10.61
N PHE A 110 -1.12 18.03 11.58
CA PHE A 110 -0.64 16.66 11.44
C PHE A 110 -1.07 15.78 12.61
N LYS A 111 -1.05 14.46 12.35
CA LYS A 111 -1.25 13.42 13.37
C LYS A 111 -0.11 12.41 13.30
N HIS A 112 0.27 11.84 14.45
CA HIS A 112 1.16 10.69 14.48
C HIS A 112 0.34 9.40 14.54
N HIS A 113 0.71 8.45 13.68
CA HIS A 113 0.27 7.06 13.76
C HIS A 113 1.50 6.20 14.02
N SER A 114 1.49 5.42 15.11
CA SER A 114 2.64 4.60 15.49
C SER A 114 2.28 3.12 15.51
N VAL A 115 3.17 2.31 14.94
CA VAL A 115 3.12 0.86 14.99
C VAL A 115 4.32 0.39 15.81
N ARG A 116 4.08 -0.49 16.79
CA ARG A 116 5.10 -1.09 17.64
C ARG A 116 5.20 -2.57 17.38
N ASN A 117 6.40 -3.09 17.27
CA ASN A 117 6.71 -4.51 17.30
C ASN A 117 7.79 -4.79 18.35
N CYS A 118 7.53 -5.72 19.25
CA CYS A 118 8.46 -6.15 20.30
C CYS A 118 8.79 -7.66 20.17
N SER A 119 8.49 -8.25 19.01
CA SER A 119 8.71 -9.66 18.72
C SER A 119 9.88 -9.78 17.76
N TYR A 120 11.07 -10.08 18.30
CA TYR A 120 12.26 -10.29 17.50
C TYR A 120 12.04 -11.36 16.42
N GLY A 121 12.48 -11.07 15.20
CA GLY A 121 12.39 -11.99 14.06
C GLY A 121 10.99 -12.20 13.48
N THR A 122 9.92 -11.76 14.16
CA THR A 122 8.54 -11.88 13.66
C THR A 122 8.03 -10.52 13.17
N PRO A 123 7.82 -10.35 11.86
CA PRO A 123 7.32 -9.08 11.34
C PRO A 123 5.86 -8.84 11.74
N LYS A 124 5.56 -7.62 12.18
CA LYS A 124 4.20 -7.19 12.48
C LYS A 124 3.60 -6.49 11.27
N PRO A 125 2.55 -7.04 10.64
CA PRO A 125 1.84 -6.36 9.56
C PRO A 125 0.99 -5.21 10.10
N PHE A 126 0.77 -4.19 9.26
CA PHE A 126 -0.13 -3.08 9.55
C PHE A 126 -0.78 -2.54 8.27
N THR A 127 -1.98 -1.98 8.43
CA THR A 127 -2.69 -1.24 7.38
C THR A 127 -3.56 -0.19 8.04
N PHE A 128 -3.53 1.03 7.51
CA PHE A 128 -4.40 2.13 7.92
C PHE A 128 -4.58 3.11 6.76
N ALA A 129 -5.57 4.00 6.87
CA ALA A 129 -5.85 5.02 5.87
C ALA A 129 -6.18 6.36 6.54
N TYR A 130 -5.90 7.44 5.81
CA TYR A 130 -6.25 8.81 6.16
C TYR A 130 -6.90 9.50 4.96
N HIS A 131 -7.66 10.56 5.24
CA HIS A 131 -8.33 11.38 4.24
C HIS A 131 -7.75 12.78 4.19
N ASP A 132 -7.96 13.47 3.06
CA ASP A 132 -7.47 14.83 2.81
C ASP A 132 -5.97 14.99 3.05
N VAL A 133 -5.20 13.99 2.60
CA VAL A 133 -3.79 13.86 2.94
C VAL A 133 -2.94 14.77 2.04
N TYR A 134 -2.22 15.70 2.66
CA TYR A 134 -1.21 16.53 2.03
C TYR A 134 0.16 15.85 1.98
N GLN A 135 0.60 15.25 3.11
CA GLN A 135 1.92 14.63 3.20
C GLN A 135 1.89 13.42 4.14
N VAL A 136 2.67 12.41 3.78
CA VAL A 136 2.97 11.25 4.64
C VAL A 136 4.47 11.12 4.79
N GLU A 137 4.93 11.06 6.02
CA GLU A 137 6.33 10.85 6.37
C GLU A 137 6.46 9.66 7.32
N LEU A 138 7.60 9.01 7.28
CA LEU A 138 7.93 7.86 8.11
C LEU A 138 9.25 8.08 8.85
N LYS A 139 9.27 7.67 10.11
CA LYS A 139 10.48 7.46 10.90
C LYS A 139 10.48 6.06 11.49
N VAL A 140 11.63 5.40 11.50
CA VAL A 140 11.82 4.10 12.14
C VAL A 140 12.76 4.27 13.32
N CYS A 141 12.36 3.79 14.50
CA CYS A 141 13.12 3.87 15.74
C CYS A 141 13.20 2.50 16.41
N ALA A 142 14.13 2.35 17.36
CA ALA A 142 14.16 1.23 18.28
C ALA A 142 14.38 1.78 19.70
N GLU A 143 13.44 1.50 20.59
CA GLU A 143 13.39 2.06 21.95
C GLU A 143 12.89 1.03 22.96
N GLY A 144 13.03 1.35 24.23
CA GLY A 144 12.47 0.54 25.31
C GLY A 144 10.96 0.32 25.14
N ARG A 145 10.48 -0.78 25.67
CA ARG A 145 9.05 -1.14 25.62
C ARG A 145 8.23 -0.06 26.38
N ALA A 146 7.35 0.60 25.63
CA ALA A 146 6.44 1.63 26.15
C ALA A 146 5.08 1.56 25.44
N ALA A 147 4.07 2.26 25.95
CA ALA A 147 2.76 2.36 25.31
C ALA A 147 2.78 3.26 24.06
N LYS A 148 3.65 4.28 24.07
CA LYS A 148 3.82 5.27 23.00
C LYS A 148 5.32 5.44 22.72
N PRO A 149 5.70 5.86 21.48
CA PRO A 149 7.08 6.23 21.20
C PRO A 149 7.51 7.44 22.04
N SER A 150 8.80 7.53 22.36
CA SER A 150 9.35 8.66 23.09
C SER A 150 9.32 9.95 22.26
N LEU A 151 9.46 11.11 22.91
CA LEU A 151 9.63 12.39 22.24
C LEU A 151 10.84 12.38 21.30
N ASN A 152 11.90 11.66 21.68
CA ASN A 152 13.07 11.51 20.81
C ASN A 152 12.73 10.79 19.51
N CYS A 153 11.98 9.69 19.57
CA CYS A 153 11.50 9.01 18.36
C CYS A 153 10.52 9.88 17.55
N LEU A 154 9.66 10.65 18.21
CA LEU A 154 8.69 11.51 17.53
C LEU A 154 9.33 12.73 16.85
N TYR A 155 10.33 13.36 17.46
CA TYR A 155 10.79 14.70 17.04
C TYR A 155 12.27 14.78 16.65
N ALA A 156 13.16 13.93 17.16
CA ALA A 156 14.57 13.99 16.82
C ALA A 156 14.89 13.29 15.49
N GLY A 157 15.90 13.77 14.77
CA GLY A 157 16.40 13.17 13.52
C GLY A 157 15.51 13.45 12.29
N SER A 158 15.81 12.76 11.18
CA SER A 158 15.17 13.00 9.88
C SER A 158 13.97 12.10 9.64
N TRP A 159 12.99 12.62 8.90
CA TRP A 159 11.84 11.92 8.39
C TRP A 159 12.04 11.53 6.93
N LYS A 160 11.48 10.39 6.52
CA LYS A 160 11.44 9.95 5.13
C LYS A 160 10.08 10.31 4.55
N ILE A 161 10.06 11.18 3.54
CA ILE A 161 8.83 11.51 2.82
C ILE A 161 8.43 10.30 1.98
N LEU A 162 7.23 9.78 2.22
CA LEU A 162 6.62 8.70 1.45
C LEU A 162 5.67 9.24 0.37
N TYR A 163 5.05 10.39 0.65
CA TYR A 163 4.11 11.07 -0.23
C TYR A 163 4.09 12.57 0.07
N LEU A 164 3.98 13.35 -0.97
CA LEU A 164 3.69 14.78 -0.93
C LEU A 164 2.77 15.11 -2.11
N SER A 165 1.61 15.66 -1.81
CA SER A 165 0.64 16.13 -2.80
C SER A 165 1.22 17.29 -3.64
N ARG A 166 0.89 17.34 -4.93
CA ARG A 166 1.47 18.28 -5.92
C ARG A 166 0.39 18.93 -6.77
#